data_578b7cd54600c5089577080cdd5f00cb
#
_entry.id   578b7cd54600c5089577080cdd5f00cb
#
_cell.length_a   1.000
_cell.length_b   1.000
_cell.length_c   1.000
_cell.angle_alpha   90.00
_cell.angle_beta   90.00
_cell.angle_gamma   90.00
#
_symmetry.space_group_name_H-M   'P 1'
#
loop_
_entity.id
_entity.type
_entity.pdbx_description
1 polymer ?
#
loop_
_entity_poly.entity_id
_entity_poly.type
_entity_poly.pdbx_seq_one_letter_code
_entity_poly.pdbx_strand_id
1 'polypeptide(L)'
;MASFRTSLPALALSLALAACSAQAPPAASAASESPATASATAPAAAASTAPAPATSASCPDADFPAFLKRFSAEIAVQEKATADPLTMIQIDPEAQPEPAPVTREVPLAQVKWPVIPDLAAVRSSGREVVVSQQGDGQQVMIRTPDTGDQQVYHFAQRPCWTLIKVDDQAL
;
A
#
# COMPACT_ATOMS: atom_id res chain seq x y z
N MET A 1 34.94 37.61 23.95
CA MET A 1 34.90 36.84 25.21
C MET A 1 33.57 37.16 25.90
N ALA A 2 32.59 36.29 25.76
CA ALA A 2 31.37 36.34 26.60
C ALA A 2 30.78 34.91 26.58
N SER A 3 30.97 34.22 27.70
CA SER A 3 30.45 32.88 27.95
C SER A 3 29.02 32.99 28.44
N PHE A 4 28.04 32.43 27.72
CA PHE A 4 26.71 32.21 28.25
C PHE A 4 26.54 30.74 28.61
N ARG A 5 26.55 30.51 29.93
CA ARG A 5 26.09 29.27 30.57
C ARG A 5 24.56 29.38 30.73
N THR A 6 23.84 28.46 30.17
CA THR A 6 22.40 28.35 30.47
C THR A 6 22.08 26.92 30.87
N SER A 7 21.47 26.85 32.06
CA SER A 7 21.13 25.67 32.85
C SER A 7 20.03 24.82 32.21
N LEU A 8 20.15 23.49 32.36
CA LEU A 8 19.04 22.54 32.17
C LEU A 8 18.07 22.58 33.35
N PRO A 9 16.76 22.44 33.12
CA PRO A 9 15.86 21.85 34.09
C PRO A 9 15.55 20.39 33.72
N ALA A 10 15.78 19.52 34.67
CA ALA A 10 15.30 18.15 34.69
C ALA A 10 13.78 18.15 34.94
N LEU A 11 13.01 17.54 34.04
CA LEU A 11 11.60 17.27 34.29
C LEU A 11 11.42 15.77 34.43
N ALA A 12 11.14 15.34 35.64
CA ALA A 12 10.72 13.98 35.95
C ALA A 12 9.26 13.78 35.51
N LEU A 13 8.98 12.77 34.74
CA LEU A 13 7.62 12.42 34.36
C LEU A 13 7.27 11.02 34.85
N SER A 14 6.26 10.96 35.66
CA SER A 14 5.72 9.81 36.39
C SER A 14 5.01 8.83 35.48
N LEU A 15 5.26 7.52 35.67
CA LEU A 15 4.48 6.42 35.11
C LEU A 15 3.10 6.36 35.80
N ALA A 16 2.04 6.28 34.99
CA ALA A 16 0.74 5.78 35.39
C ALA A 16 0.42 4.51 34.59
N LEU A 17 0.44 3.35 35.27
CA LEU A 17 -0.10 2.08 34.79
C LEU A 17 -1.63 2.13 34.95
N ALA A 18 -2.35 1.94 33.84
CA ALA A 18 -3.76 1.61 33.87
C ALA A 18 -3.94 0.19 33.33
N ALA A 19 -4.23 -0.73 34.23
CA ALA A 19 -4.73 -2.06 33.94
C ALA A 19 -6.21 -1.98 33.60
N CYS A 20 -6.67 -2.57 32.51
CA CYS A 20 -8.08 -2.82 32.24
C CYS A 20 -8.28 -4.25 31.74
N SER A 21 -9.02 -4.91 32.56
CA SER A 21 -9.67 -6.21 32.59
C SER A 21 -10.16 -6.77 31.26
N ALA A 22 -9.87 -8.07 31.12
CA ALA A 22 -10.53 -8.97 30.18
C ALA A 22 -12.00 -9.22 30.64
N GLN A 23 -12.93 -9.13 29.70
CA GLN A 23 -14.31 -9.54 29.87
C GLN A 23 -14.63 -10.60 28.83
N ALA A 24 -14.88 -11.83 29.30
CA ALA A 24 -15.29 -12.96 28.50
C ALA A 24 -16.79 -12.89 28.22
N PRO A 25 -17.30 -13.32 27.06
CA PRO A 25 -18.73 -13.49 26.81
C PRO A 25 -19.22 -14.84 27.33
N PRO A 26 -20.49 -14.93 27.78
CA PRO A 26 -21.06 -16.14 28.28
C PRO A 26 -21.53 -17.07 27.16
N ALA A 27 -21.34 -18.38 27.40
CA ALA A 27 -21.91 -19.45 26.64
C ALA A 27 -23.42 -19.56 26.96
N ALA A 28 -24.23 -19.77 25.95
CA ALA A 28 -25.60 -20.27 26.11
C ALA A 28 -25.80 -21.51 25.24
N SER A 29 -26.16 -22.57 25.94
CA SER A 29 -26.44 -23.91 25.48
C SER A 29 -27.86 -24.09 24.94
N ALA A 30 -28.03 -25.26 24.28
CA ALA A 30 -29.22 -26.08 24.14
C ALA A 30 -30.18 -25.67 23.00
N ALA A 31 -30.84 -26.55 22.30
CA ALA A 31 -31.00 -27.99 22.28
C ALA A 31 -31.70 -28.35 20.97
N SER A 32 -31.42 -29.55 20.51
CA SER A 32 -32.31 -30.58 19.97
C SER A 32 -33.61 -30.17 19.26
N GLU A 33 -33.78 -30.61 18.04
CA GLU A 33 -34.70 -31.70 17.67
C GLU A 33 -34.62 -32.00 16.18
N SER A 34 -34.45 -33.28 15.88
CA SER A 34 -34.81 -33.99 14.65
C SER A 34 -36.19 -34.63 14.88
N PRO A 35 -36.95 -35.13 13.94
CA PRO A 35 -36.72 -35.46 12.53
C PRO A 35 -37.90 -35.12 11.60
N ALA A 36 -37.71 -35.19 10.29
CA ALA A 36 -38.74 -35.76 9.40
C ALA A 36 -38.18 -36.00 8.00
N THR A 37 -38.23 -37.22 7.63
CA THR A 37 -38.08 -37.84 6.33
C THR A 37 -39.04 -37.24 5.29
N ALA A 38 -38.56 -36.86 4.14
CA ALA A 38 -39.34 -36.85 2.91
C ALA A 38 -38.42 -37.09 1.71
N SER A 39 -38.73 -38.20 1.09
CA SER A 39 -38.22 -38.66 -0.22
C SER A 39 -38.56 -37.71 -1.34
N ALA A 40 -37.73 -37.83 -2.35
CA ALA A 40 -38.02 -37.78 -3.78
C ALA A 40 -37.57 -36.57 -4.58
N THR A 41 -36.97 -36.99 -5.65
CA THR A 41 -36.87 -36.37 -6.97
C THR A 41 -35.60 -35.62 -7.24
N ALA A 42 -34.68 -36.34 -7.88
CA ALA A 42 -33.56 -35.76 -8.63
C ALA A 42 -34.10 -35.00 -9.86
N PRO A 43 -33.68 -33.77 -10.07
CA PRO A 43 -33.65 -33.18 -11.39
C PRO A 43 -32.22 -33.20 -11.93
N ALA A 44 -32.18 -33.51 -13.21
CA ALA A 44 -31.09 -33.55 -14.12
C ALA A 44 -29.88 -32.68 -13.78
N ALA A 45 -28.73 -33.30 -13.91
CA ALA A 45 -27.44 -32.64 -13.98
C ALA A 45 -27.42 -31.55 -15.07
N ALA A 46 -27.55 -30.29 -14.67
CA ALA A 46 -27.11 -29.20 -15.47
C ALA A 46 -25.57 -29.27 -15.51
N ALA A 47 -25.04 -29.60 -16.64
CA ALA A 47 -23.60 -29.50 -16.90
C ALA A 47 -23.18 -28.07 -16.62
N SER A 48 -22.56 -27.86 -15.46
CA SER A 48 -21.83 -26.63 -15.18
C SER A 48 -20.68 -26.58 -16.18
N THR A 49 -20.87 -25.78 -17.22
CA THR A 49 -19.78 -25.39 -18.10
C THR A 49 -18.78 -24.63 -17.22
N ALA A 50 -17.72 -25.31 -16.82
CA ALA A 50 -16.60 -24.66 -16.16
C ALA A 50 -16.11 -23.52 -17.04
N PRO A 51 -15.92 -22.30 -16.49
CA PRO A 51 -15.32 -21.23 -17.27
C PRO A 51 -13.99 -21.75 -17.80
N ALA A 52 -13.77 -21.59 -19.11
CA ALA A 52 -12.48 -21.88 -19.71
C ALA A 52 -11.39 -21.16 -18.91
N PRO A 53 -10.24 -21.81 -18.64
CA PRO A 53 -9.16 -21.14 -17.94
C PRO A 53 -8.81 -19.88 -18.73
N ALA A 54 -8.98 -18.71 -18.09
CA ALA A 54 -8.56 -17.45 -18.65
C ALA A 54 -7.10 -17.63 -19.05
N THR A 55 -6.79 -17.41 -20.31
CA THR A 55 -5.43 -17.47 -20.87
C THR A 55 -4.58 -16.60 -19.96
N SER A 56 -3.68 -17.22 -19.19
CA SER A 56 -2.82 -16.50 -18.26
C SER A 56 -2.05 -15.48 -19.08
N ALA A 57 -2.38 -14.20 -18.93
CA ALA A 57 -1.67 -13.13 -19.60
C ALA A 57 -0.19 -13.27 -19.20
N SER A 58 0.65 -13.60 -20.18
CA SER A 58 2.09 -13.73 -19.94
C SER A 58 2.62 -12.33 -19.58
N CYS A 59 2.92 -12.13 -18.30
CA CYS A 59 3.50 -10.87 -17.84
C CYS A 59 4.93 -10.74 -18.38
N PRO A 60 5.29 -9.60 -18.97
CA PRO A 60 6.65 -9.37 -19.49
C PRO A 60 7.73 -9.59 -18.44
N ASP A 61 7.43 -9.24 -17.19
CA ASP A 61 8.30 -9.44 -16.03
C ASP A 61 7.47 -10.02 -14.88
N ALA A 62 7.69 -11.28 -14.55
CA ALA A 62 7.04 -11.94 -13.43
C ALA A 62 7.74 -11.58 -12.09
N ASP A 63 9.05 -11.35 -12.15
CA ASP A 63 9.90 -10.98 -11.03
C ASP A 63 9.84 -9.47 -10.77
N PHE A 64 9.54 -9.08 -9.52
CA PHE A 64 9.37 -7.67 -9.17
C PHE A 64 10.64 -6.83 -9.36
N PRO A 65 11.85 -7.26 -8.96
CA PRO A 65 13.08 -6.51 -9.21
C PRO A 65 13.34 -6.24 -10.68
N ALA A 66 13.11 -7.21 -11.57
CA ALA A 66 13.26 -7.03 -13.02
C ALA A 66 12.21 -6.06 -13.57
N PHE A 67 10.95 -6.22 -13.15
CA PHE A 67 9.88 -5.28 -13.47
C PHE A 67 10.22 -3.85 -13.01
N LEU A 68 10.60 -3.67 -11.76
CA LEU A 68 10.88 -2.36 -11.17
C LEU A 68 12.03 -1.62 -11.88
N LYS A 69 13.07 -2.37 -12.27
CA LYS A 69 14.18 -1.80 -13.04
C LYS A 69 13.72 -1.21 -14.36
N ARG A 70 12.89 -1.94 -15.12
CA ARG A 70 12.33 -1.43 -16.38
C ARG A 70 11.32 -0.33 -16.16
N PHE A 71 10.42 -0.50 -15.19
CA PHE A 71 9.39 0.47 -14.87
C PHE A 71 9.99 1.84 -14.52
N SER A 72 11.06 1.88 -13.74
CA SER A 72 11.69 3.16 -13.39
C SER A 72 12.48 3.80 -14.54
N ALA A 73 12.96 3.02 -15.50
CA ALA A 73 13.80 3.52 -16.60
C ALA A 73 12.98 3.92 -17.85
N GLU A 74 11.77 3.35 -18.05
CA GLU A 74 11.04 3.49 -19.31
C GLU A 74 9.64 4.07 -19.08
N ILE A 75 9.38 5.30 -19.55
CA ILE A 75 8.07 5.97 -19.44
C ILE A 75 6.96 5.11 -20.07
N ALA A 76 7.20 4.51 -21.23
CA ALA A 76 6.20 3.67 -21.88
C ALA A 76 5.81 2.42 -21.07
N VAL A 77 6.69 1.94 -20.18
CA VAL A 77 6.36 0.87 -19.23
C VAL A 77 5.56 1.43 -18.06
N GLN A 78 5.92 2.63 -17.57
CA GLN A 78 5.14 3.32 -16.52
C GLN A 78 3.69 3.56 -16.97
N GLU A 79 3.47 4.10 -18.16
CA GLU A 79 2.14 4.35 -18.72
C GLU A 79 1.28 3.09 -18.81
N LYS A 80 1.88 1.95 -19.20
CA LYS A 80 1.18 0.67 -19.36
C LYS A 80 0.91 -0.07 -18.06
N ALA A 81 1.79 0.11 -17.08
CA ALA A 81 1.77 -0.64 -15.83
C ALA A 81 1.38 0.23 -14.62
N THR A 82 0.64 1.30 -14.85
CA THR A 82 0.01 2.14 -13.82
C THR A 82 -1.51 1.97 -13.88
N ALA A 83 -2.13 1.90 -12.72
CA ALA A 83 -3.59 1.78 -12.60
C ALA A 83 -4.31 3.02 -13.13
N ASP A 84 -5.50 2.82 -13.66
CA ASP A 84 -6.41 3.89 -14.06
C ASP A 84 -7.75 3.72 -13.31
N PRO A 85 -8.10 4.62 -12.38
CA PRO A 85 -7.29 5.74 -11.91
C PRO A 85 -6.12 5.33 -11.01
N LEU A 86 -5.10 6.21 -10.93
CA LEU A 86 -4.01 6.10 -9.96
C LEU A 86 -4.40 6.83 -8.68
N THR A 87 -4.31 6.13 -7.53
CA THR A 87 -4.48 6.78 -6.24
C THR A 87 -3.23 7.59 -5.90
N MET A 88 -3.37 8.88 -5.67
CA MET A 88 -2.29 9.77 -5.23
C MET A 88 -2.62 10.40 -3.88
N ILE A 89 -1.70 10.29 -2.94
CA ILE A 89 -1.75 10.97 -1.64
C ILE A 89 -0.67 12.03 -1.65
N GLN A 90 -1.03 13.25 -1.30
CA GLN A 90 -0.11 14.39 -1.22
C GLN A 90 -0.43 15.20 0.03
N ILE A 91 0.58 15.84 0.61
CA ILE A 91 0.36 16.78 1.71
C ILE A 91 -0.20 18.07 1.14
N ASP A 92 -1.35 18.50 1.63
CA ASP A 92 -1.88 19.82 1.40
C ASP A 92 -1.29 20.79 2.45
N PRO A 93 -0.40 21.69 2.06
CA PRO A 93 0.23 22.62 2.99
C PRO A 93 -0.73 23.69 3.51
N GLU A 94 -1.87 23.90 2.85
CA GLU A 94 -2.87 24.92 3.19
C GLU A 94 -4.01 24.37 4.06
N ALA A 95 -4.01 23.08 4.35
CA ALA A 95 -5.03 22.47 5.20
C ALA A 95 -5.01 23.10 6.61
N GLN A 96 -6.18 23.23 7.22
CA GLN A 96 -6.33 23.80 8.56
C GLN A 96 -6.81 22.70 9.53
N PRO A 97 -6.29 22.63 10.75
CA PRO A 97 -5.37 23.58 11.42
C PRO A 97 -3.87 23.36 11.10
N GLU A 98 -3.52 22.31 10.38
CA GLU A 98 -2.15 21.96 10.03
C GLU A 98 -2.11 21.26 8.67
N PRO A 99 -0.97 21.23 7.96
CA PRO A 99 -0.81 20.45 6.72
C PRO A 99 -1.30 19.01 6.90
N ALA A 100 -2.08 18.52 5.95
CA ALA A 100 -2.74 17.21 6.05
C ALA A 100 -2.68 16.44 4.74
N PRO A 101 -2.65 15.09 4.78
CA PRO A 101 -2.67 14.28 3.57
C PRO A 101 -4.04 14.35 2.87
N VAL A 102 -4.02 14.57 1.57
CA VAL A 102 -5.20 14.55 0.69
C VAL A 102 -5.05 13.44 -0.32
N THR A 103 -6.05 12.58 -0.40
CA THR A 103 -6.12 11.48 -1.37
C THR A 103 -6.92 11.92 -2.61
N ARG A 104 -6.39 11.62 -3.79
CA ARG A 104 -7.01 11.88 -5.08
C ARG A 104 -6.91 10.67 -5.99
N GLU A 105 -7.97 10.40 -6.74
CA GLU A 105 -7.97 9.44 -7.84
C GLU A 105 -7.67 10.19 -9.15
N VAL A 106 -6.52 9.91 -9.74
CA VAL A 106 -6.00 10.64 -10.91
C VAL A 106 -6.11 9.76 -12.15
N PRO A 107 -6.94 10.10 -13.14
CA PRO A 107 -6.98 9.39 -14.42
C PRO A 107 -5.61 9.41 -15.11
N LEU A 108 -5.23 8.32 -15.80
CA LEU A 108 -3.91 8.21 -16.46
C LEU A 108 -3.61 9.39 -17.39
N ALA A 109 -4.62 9.93 -18.07
CA ALA A 109 -4.48 11.09 -18.94
C ALA A 109 -4.02 12.37 -18.21
N GLN A 110 -4.12 12.40 -16.88
CA GLN A 110 -3.71 13.54 -16.04
C GLN A 110 -2.45 13.26 -15.23
N VAL A 111 -1.94 12.02 -15.26
CA VAL A 111 -0.70 11.65 -14.59
C VAL A 111 0.47 12.33 -15.29
N LYS A 112 1.35 12.93 -14.49
CA LYS A 112 2.61 13.52 -14.99
C LYS A 112 3.68 12.44 -15.06
N TRP A 113 4.31 12.32 -16.21
CA TRP A 113 5.38 11.33 -16.43
C TRP A 113 6.78 11.96 -16.39
N PRO A 114 7.79 11.26 -15.86
CA PRO A 114 7.71 9.97 -15.19
C PRO A 114 7.01 10.07 -13.81
N VAL A 115 6.18 9.07 -13.48
CA VAL A 115 5.53 9.00 -12.17
C VAL A 115 6.50 8.55 -11.07
N ILE A 116 7.49 7.74 -11.42
CA ILE A 116 8.63 7.39 -10.57
C ILE A 116 9.93 7.77 -11.30
N PRO A 117 10.91 8.38 -10.62
CA PRO A 117 12.20 8.67 -11.24
C PRO A 117 13.01 7.40 -11.52
N ASP A 118 14.02 7.51 -12.38
CA ASP A 118 14.99 6.42 -12.58
C ASP A 118 15.72 6.09 -11.27
N LEU A 119 15.57 4.86 -10.80
CA LEU A 119 16.09 4.44 -9.49
C LEU A 119 17.63 4.34 -9.45
N ALA A 120 18.30 4.19 -10.59
CA ALA A 120 19.77 4.24 -10.63
C ALA A 120 20.25 5.69 -10.43
N ALA A 121 19.60 6.64 -11.07
CA ALA A 121 19.87 8.07 -10.89
C ALA A 121 19.56 8.52 -9.45
N VAL A 122 18.46 8.05 -8.86
CA VAL A 122 18.10 8.31 -7.45
C VAL A 122 19.22 7.87 -6.50
N ARG A 123 19.70 6.63 -6.65
CA ARG A 123 20.79 6.11 -5.80
C ARG A 123 22.10 6.88 -6.00
N SER A 124 22.40 7.25 -7.25
CA SER A 124 23.63 8.04 -7.54
C SER A 124 23.58 9.45 -6.97
N SER A 125 22.39 9.99 -6.73
CA SER A 125 22.20 11.31 -6.07
C SER A 125 22.30 11.27 -4.54
N GLY A 126 22.52 10.09 -3.95
CA GLY A 126 22.61 9.91 -2.50
C GLY A 126 21.25 9.70 -1.81
N ARG A 127 20.15 9.60 -2.55
CA ARG A 127 18.86 9.21 -1.99
C ARG A 127 18.79 7.69 -1.77
N GLU A 128 18.06 7.27 -0.77
CA GLU A 128 17.82 5.86 -0.49
C GLU A 128 16.62 5.32 -1.25
N VAL A 129 16.75 4.07 -1.70
CA VAL A 129 15.65 3.30 -2.31
C VAL A 129 15.49 2.01 -1.52
N VAL A 130 14.37 1.88 -0.83
CA VAL A 130 14.04 0.69 -0.04
C VAL A 130 12.87 -0.02 -0.70
N VAL A 131 13.03 -1.33 -0.96
CA VAL A 131 11.97 -2.20 -1.48
C VAL A 131 11.55 -3.15 -0.37
N SER A 132 10.27 -3.25 -0.11
CA SER A 132 9.70 -4.13 0.90
C SER A 132 8.40 -4.76 0.43
N GLN A 133 8.11 -5.96 0.92
CA GLN A 133 6.82 -6.61 0.70
C GLN A 133 5.78 -5.99 1.63
N GLN A 134 4.58 -5.76 1.09
CA GLN A 134 3.44 -5.27 1.85
C GLN A 134 2.18 -6.05 1.46
N GLY A 135 1.75 -6.95 2.32
CA GLY A 135 0.68 -7.90 1.99
C GLY A 135 1.04 -8.73 0.76
N ASP A 136 0.14 -8.75 -0.22
CA ASP A 136 0.35 -9.45 -1.50
C ASP A 136 1.06 -8.58 -2.56
N GLY A 137 1.45 -7.37 -2.18
CA GLY A 137 2.11 -6.41 -3.07
C GLY A 137 3.53 -6.09 -2.67
N GLN A 138 4.10 -5.11 -3.35
CA GLN A 138 5.42 -4.55 -3.09
C GLN A 138 5.33 -3.05 -2.87
N GLN A 139 6.20 -2.55 -2.02
CA GLN A 139 6.35 -1.13 -1.74
C GLN A 139 7.77 -0.70 -2.09
N VAL A 140 7.89 0.44 -2.76
CA VAL A 140 9.16 1.10 -3.03
C VAL A 140 9.14 2.46 -2.37
N MET A 141 10.04 2.69 -1.44
CA MET A 141 10.21 3.98 -0.77
C MET A 141 11.48 4.65 -1.30
N ILE A 142 11.35 5.89 -1.69
CA ILE A 142 12.47 6.78 -2.05
C ILE A 142 12.50 7.89 -1.01
N ARG A 143 13.63 8.07 -0.35
CA ARG A 143 13.77 9.12 0.66
C ARG A 143 15.14 9.81 0.61
N THR A 144 15.18 11.04 1.07
CA THR A 144 16.42 11.74 1.40
C THR A 144 16.72 11.48 2.88
N PRO A 145 17.87 10.86 3.21
CA PRO A 145 18.23 10.59 4.62
C PRO A 145 18.18 11.87 5.46
N ASP A 146 17.77 11.71 6.72
CA ASP A 146 17.70 12.77 7.74
C ASP A 146 16.78 13.96 7.39
N THR A 147 15.83 13.74 6.46
CA THR A 147 14.82 14.73 6.09
C THR A 147 13.41 14.12 6.10
N GLY A 148 12.38 14.98 5.99
CA GLY A 148 10.99 14.54 5.76
C GLY A 148 10.65 14.22 4.30
N ASP A 149 11.60 14.42 3.36
CA ASP A 149 11.39 14.16 1.93
C ASP A 149 11.36 12.65 1.67
N GLN A 150 10.16 12.11 1.51
CA GLN A 150 9.97 10.72 1.14
C GLN A 150 8.75 10.53 0.24
N GLN A 151 8.86 9.56 -0.66
CA GLN A 151 7.81 9.14 -1.57
C GLN A 151 7.68 7.62 -1.51
N VAL A 152 6.45 7.13 -1.47
CA VAL A 152 6.16 5.70 -1.35
C VAL A 152 5.28 5.26 -2.50
N TYR A 153 5.74 4.26 -3.26
CA TYR A 153 5.07 3.68 -4.41
C TYR A 153 4.57 2.28 -4.07
N HIS A 154 3.29 2.02 -4.27
CA HIS A 154 2.68 0.74 -3.96
C HIS A 154 2.31 0.00 -5.23
N PHE A 155 2.76 -1.24 -5.33
CA PHE A 155 2.53 -2.12 -6.47
C PHE A 155 1.72 -3.34 -6.06
N ALA A 156 0.80 -3.76 -6.92
CA ALA A 156 0.07 -5.00 -6.78
C ALA A 156 0.25 -5.87 -8.03
N GLN A 157 0.14 -7.19 -7.89
CA GLN A 157 0.16 -8.12 -9.02
C GLN A 157 -1.28 -8.41 -9.49
N ARG A 158 -1.70 -7.79 -10.64
CA ARG A 158 -3.10 -7.84 -11.13
C ARG A 158 -3.22 -7.89 -12.66
N PRO A 159 -3.11 -8.97 -13.36
CA PRO A 159 -2.33 -10.19 -13.10
C PRO A 159 -0.83 -9.92 -13.12
N CYS A 160 -0.39 -8.83 -13.78
CA CYS A 160 0.98 -8.36 -13.84
C CYS A 160 1.22 -7.26 -12.78
N TRP A 161 2.47 -6.97 -12.51
CA TRP A 161 2.84 -5.87 -11.63
C TRP A 161 2.30 -4.55 -12.14
N THR A 162 1.61 -3.82 -11.27
CA THR A 162 0.93 -2.56 -11.58
C THR A 162 1.13 -1.59 -10.42
N LEU A 163 1.53 -0.36 -10.72
CA LEU A 163 1.54 0.74 -9.75
C LEU A 163 0.08 1.13 -9.46
N ILE A 164 -0.32 1.06 -8.20
CA ILE A 164 -1.70 1.32 -7.77
C ILE A 164 -1.85 2.57 -6.90
N LYS A 165 -0.77 2.99 -6.25
CA LYS A 165 -0.81 4.16 -5.38
C LYS A 165 0.57 4.82 -5.26
N VAL A 166 0.59 6.14 -5.20
CA VAL A 166 1.73 6.97 -4.84
C VAL A 166 1.37 7.79 -3.60
N ASP A 167 2.22 7.75 -2.60
CA ASP A 167 2.12 8.53 -1.37
C ASP A 167 3.33 9.46 -1.28
N ASP A 168 3.11 10.74 -1.60
CA ASP A 168 4.13 11.78 -1.60
C ASP A 168 4.01 12.57 -0.29
N GLN A 169 4.96 12.33 0.59
CA GLN A 169 5.03 12.94 1.92
C GLN A 169 6.03 14.10 1.97
N ALA A 170 6.56 14.52 0.82
CA ALA A 170 7.39 15.72 0.74
C ALA A 170 6.55 16.98 1.00
N LEU A 171 7.11 17.92 1.78
CA LEU A 171 6.55 19.24 2.07
C LEU A 171 7.28 20.31 1.28
#